data_db31434586233cea510e6ec18b5fa9d4
#
_entry.id   db31434586233cea510e6ec18b5fa9d4
#
_cell.length_a   1.000
_cell.length_b   1.000
_cell.length_c   1.000
_cell.angle_alpha   90.00
_cell.angle_beta   90.00
_cell.angle_gamma   90.00
#
_symmetry.space_group_name_H-M   'P 1'
#
loop_
_entity.id
_entity.type
_entity.pdbx_description
1 polymer ?
#
loop_
_entity_poly.entity_id
_entity_poly.type
_entity_poly.pdbx_seq_one_letter_code
_entity_poly.pdbx_strand_id
1 'polypeptide(L)'
;MIEKRPHTTVILAMSADGKIADFNRSPARFGSLNDKLHLEKQIAAVDAVLFGADTLRAYGTTMIISESILLQQRTKVNNHPQPVHIVISHSANLNPDIKFFQQPVRRWLLTTSGGASVWEKSSGFEQILVFETPQGEIDILAVVKYLASVEISRLAILGGGQLVASFLELDLIDEIWLTICPLILGGNTAPSPVGRKGFLSALAPGLQLLEVSTVEQEVFLHYGVIHKSELNLKSQIF
;
A
#
# COMPACT_ATOMS: atom_id res chain seq x y z
N MET A 1 -14.91 -16.44 2.17
CA MET A 1 -13.56 -16.11 1.62
C MET A 1 -13.72 -15.67 0.17
N ILE A 2 -12.97 -14.67 -0.27
CA ILE A 2 -12.90 -14.31 -1.71
C ILE A 2 -12.01 -15.38 -2.35
N GLU A 3 -12.58 -16.21 -3.23
CA GLU A 3 -11.88 -17.37 -3.83
C GLU A 3 -10.62 -17.00 -4.62
N LYS A 4 -10.52 -15.77 -5.16
CA LYS A 4 -9.36 -15.30 -5.89
C LYS A 4 -9.15 -13.82 -5.63
N ARG A 5 -8.04 -13.47 -4.97
CA ARG A 5 -7.56 -12.10 -4.75
C ARG A 5 -6.04 -12.05 -4.82
N PRO A 6 -5.43 -10.88 -5.06
CA PRO A 6 -3.98 -10.73 -4.94
C PRO A 6 -3.49 -11.06 -3.54
N HIS A 7 -2.31 -11.67 -3.44
CA HIS A 7 -1.54 -11.67 -2.20
C HIS A 7 -1.10 -10.25 -1.90
N THR A 8 -1.52 -9.70 -0.76
CA THR A 8 -1.39 -8.28 -0.45
C THR A 8 -0.38 -8.05 0.67
N THR A 9 0.67 -7.30 0.38
CA THR A 9 1.72 -6.94 1.33
C THR A 9 1.71 -5.45 1.60
N VAL A 10 1.63 -5.03 2.86
CA VAL A 10 1.84 -3.64 3.28
C VAL A 10 3.32 -3.39 3.50
N ILE A 11 3.85 -2.26 3.00
CA ILE A 11 5.26 -1.90 3.16
C ILE A 11 5.32 -0.44 3.61
N LEU A 12 5.78 -0.21 4.84
CA LEU A 12 5.82 1.11 5.46
C LEU A 12 7.08 1.31 6.29
N ALA A 13 7.59 2.54 6.29
CA ALA A 13 8.55 3.01 7.28
C ALA A 13 7.82 3.85 8.34
N MET A 14 8.24 3.73 9.59
CA MET A 14 7.70 4.50 10.71
C MET A 14 8.80 4.93 11.67
N SER A 15 8.54 6.00 12.44
CA SER A 15 9.37 6.39 13.56
C SER A 15 9.31 5.35 14.69
N ALA A 16 10.24 5.41 15.64
CA ALA A 16 10.28 4.48 16.78
C ALA A 16 9.02 4.57 17.67
N ASP A 17 8.30 5.68 17.62
CA ASP A 17 7.01 5.88 18.30
C ASP A 17 5.79 5.65 17.38
N GLY A 18 5.97 4.97 16.23
CA GLY A 18 4.90 4.47 15.38
C GLY A 18 4.22 5.51 14.49
N LYS A 19 4.94 6.53 14.01
CA LYS A 19 4.40 7.55 13.12
C LYS A 19 4.94 7.39 11.70
N ILE A 20 4.05 7.47 10.70
CA ILE A 20 4.42 7.41 9.28
C ILE A 20 4.61 8.79 8.63
N ALA A 21 4.30 9.85 9.34
CA ALA A 21 4.55 11.25 8.98
C ALA A 21 4.43 12.12 10.23
N ASP A 22 4.88 13.37 10.15
CA ASP A 22 4.67 14.37 11.20
C ASP A 22 3.20 14.85 11.28
N PHE A 23 2.91 15.74 12.23
CA PHE A 23 1.56 16.28 12.42
C PHE A 23 1.06 17.15 11.26
N ASN A 24 1.96 17.68 10.39
CA ASN A 24 1.62 18.38 9.16
C ASN A 24 1.38 17.43 7.98
N ARG A 25 1.58 16.11 8.16
CA ARG A 25 1.52 15.09 7.13
C ARG A 25 2.56 15.33 6.02
N SER A 26 3.69 15.88 6.38
CA SER A 26 4.83 16.04 5.47
C SER A 26 5.33 14.69 4.98
N PRO A 27 5.91 14.61 3.76
CA PRO A 27 6.47 13.36 3.25
C PRO A 27 7.46 12.75 4.26
N ALA A 28 7.26 11.49 4.60
CA ALA A 28 8.19 10.76 5.45
C ALA A 28 9.50 10.51 4.69
N ARG A 29 10.50 11.33 4.93
CA ARG A 29 11.84 11.22 4.32
C ARG A 29 12.89 10.88 5.38
N PHE A 30 12.48 10.10 6.38
CA PHE A 30 13.33 9.71 7.49
C PHE A 30 13.90 8.28 7.35
N GLY A 31 13.45 7.51 6.37
CA GLY A 31 14.07 6.24 6.00
C GLY A 31 15.45 6.45 5.37
N SER A 32 16.39 5.57 5.67
CA SER A 32 17.74 5.60 5.13
C SER A 32 17.82 5.12 3.67
N LEU A 33 19.02 5.07 3.13
CA LEU A 33 19.27 4.41 1.85
C LEU A 33 18.90 2.91 1.92
N ASN A 34 19.12 2.26 3.07
CA ASN A 34 18.80 0.84 3.26
C ASN A 34 17.29 0.61 3.23
N ASP A 35 16.49 1.46 3.88
CA ASP A 35 15.03 1.44 3.78
C ASP A 35 14.56 1.64 2.33
N LYS A 36 15.16 2.59 1.61
CA LYS A 36 14.86 2.81 0.20
C LYS A 36 15.16 1.59 -0.66
N LEU A 37 16.31 0.95 -0.49
CA LEU A 37 16.70 -0.27 -1.22
C LEU A 37 15.79 -1.45 -0.85
N HIS A 38 15.41 -1.56 0.42
CA HIS A 38 14.43 -2.56 0.87
C HIS A 38 13.08 -2.35 0.18
N LEU A 39 12.54 -1.13 0.19
CA LEU A 39 11.29 -0.79 -0.49
C LEU A 39 11.37 -1.11 -1.99
N GLU A 40 12.46 -0.74 -2.65
CA GLU A 40 12.66 -1.01 -4.08
C GLU A 40 12.66 -2.51 -4.39
N LYS A 41 13.31 -3.32 -3.54
CA LYS A 41 13.31 -4.78 -3.64
C LYS A 41 11.90 -5.36 -3.49
N GLN A 42 11.11 -4.87 -2.54
CA GLN A 42 9.73 -5.32 -2.34
C GLN A 42 8.83 -4.92 -3.52
N ILE A 43 8.98 -3.70 -4.05
CA ILE A 43 8.26 -3.24 -5.25
C ILE A 43 8.62 -4.11 -6.47
N ALA A 44 9.87 -4.55 -6.58
CA ALA A 44 10.30 -5.41 -7.67
C ALA A 44 9.66 -6.81 -7.64
N ALA A 45 9.14 -7.25 -6.50
CA ALA A 45 8.55 -8.56 -6.32
C ALA A 45 7.03 -8.61 -6.61
N VAL A 46 6.37 -7.46 -6.89
CA VAL A 46 4.91 -7.37 -7.07
C VAL A 46 4.49 -6.97 -8.47
N ASP A 47 3.23 -7.25 -8.83
CA ASP A 47 2.64 -6.90 -10.12
C ASP A 47 2.10 -5.47 -10.12
N ALA A 48 1.64 -5.00 -8.96
CA ALA A 48 1.12 -3.65 -8.77
C ALA A 48 1.47 -3.09 -7.40
N VAL A 49 1.57 -1.77 -7.33
CA VAL A 49 1.65 -1.00 -6.08
C VAL A 49 0.42 -0.12 -5.95
N LEU A 50 -0.17 -0.05 -4.75
CA LEU A 50 -1.38 0.70 -4.44
C LEU A 50 -1.08 1.71 -3.33
N PHE A 51 -1.50 2.95 -3.50
CA PHE A 51 -1.37 4.00 -2.51
C PHE A 51 -2.52 5.02 -2.59
N GLY A 52 -2.81 5.62 -1.47
CA GLY A 52 -3.87 6.63 -1.36
C GLY A 52 -3.46 7.97 -1.97
N ALA A 53 -4.46 8.75 -2.42
CA ALA A 53 -4.24 10.09 -2.98
C ALA A 53 -3.53 11.05 -2.01
N ASP A 54 -3.74 10.93 -0.70
CA ASP A 54 -3.02 11.74 0.30
C ASP A 54 -1.51 11.46 0.29
N THR A 55 -1.13 10.19 0.17
CA THR A 55 0.26 9.80 -0.03
C THR A 55 0.83 10.43 -1.30
N LEU A 56 0.10 10.33 -2.42
CA LEU A 56 0.54 10.94 -3.67
C LEU A 56 0.64 12.47 -3.58
N ARG A 57 -0.32 13.14 -2.94
CA ARG A 57 -0.26 14.60 -2.73
C ARG A 57 0.95 15.02 -1.89
N ALA A 58 1.25 14.25 -0.83
CA ALA A 58 2.40 14.53 0.03
C ALA A 58 3.73 14.40 -0.72
N TYR A 59 3.93 13.32 -1.46
CA TYR A 59 5.20 13.02 -2.12
C TYR A 59 5.36 13.64 -3.51
N GLY A 60 4.28 13.86 -4.24
CA GLY A 60 4.27 14.31 -5.64
C GLY A 60 4.89 13.32 -6.63
N THR A 61 5.26 12.12 -6.16
CA THR A 61 5.99 11.10 -6.91
C THR A 61 5.70 9.72 -6.33
N THR A 62 6.08 8.66 -7.03
CA THR A 62 6.07 7.29 -6.52
C THR A 62 7.48 6.69 -6.54
N MET A 63 7.70 5.67 -5.74
CA MET A 63 8.93 4.88 -5.79
C MET A 63 8.94 4.04 -7.06
N ILE A 64 10.03 4.10 -7.81
CA ILE A 64 10.27 3.28 -9.01
C ILE A 64 11.47 2.37 -8.79
N ILE A 65 11.54 1.28 -9.54
CA ILE A 65 12.69 0.40 -9.57
C ILE A 65 13.75 1.08 -10.44
N SER A 66 14.91 1.33 -9.87
CA SER A 66 16.09 1.92 -10.52
C SER A 66 17.27 0.95 -10.63
N GLU A 67 17.33 -0.06 -9.73
CA GLU A 67 18.36 -1.07 -9.72
C GLU A 67 18.27 -1.99 -10.95
N SER A 68 19.34 -2.00 -11.76
CA SER A 68 19.39 -2.74 -13.03
C SER A 68 19.18 -4.25 -12.86
N ILE A 69 19.67 -4.82 -11.76
CA ILE A 69 19.50 -6.26 -11.45
C ILE A 69 18.03 -6.58 -11.22
N LEU A 70 17.30 -5.74 -10.47
CA LEU A 70 15.87 -5.93 -10.21
C LEU A 70 15.04 -5.79 -11.48
N LEU A 71 15.35 -4.81 -12.33
CA LEU A 71 14.71 -4.64 -13.64
C LEU A 71 14.92 -5.86 -14.53
N GLN A 72 16.15 -6.40 -14.60
CA GLN A 72 16.47 -7.60 -15.36
C GLN A 72 15.74 -8.84 -14.81
N GLN A 73 15.64 -8.99 -13.49
CA GLN A 73 14.91 -10.10 -12.86
C GLN A 73 13.44 -10.09 -13.26
N ARG A 74 12.80 -8.91 -13.26
CA ARG A 74 11.39 -8.78 -13.70
C ARG A 74 11.21 -9.15 -15.16
N THR A 75 12.06 -8.65 -16.05
CA THR A 75 11.94 -8.93 -17.49
C THR A 75 12.23 -10.39 -17.85
N LYS A 76 13.09 -11.08 -17.10
CA LYS A 76 13.36 -12.52 -17.29
C LYS A 76 12.13 -13.40 -17.05
N VAL A 77 11.19 -12.97 -16.23
CA VAL A 77 9.93 -13.68 -15.96
C VAL A 77 8.73 -13.06 -16.73
N ASN A 78 9.00 -12.34 -17.82
CA ASN A 78 8.03 -11.66 -18.67
C ASN A 78 7.17 -10.59 -17.97
N ASN A 79 7.61 -10.09 -16.83
CA ASN A 79 6.98 -8.95 -16.18
C ASN A 79 7.44 -7.63 -16.83
N HIS A 80 6.57 -6.62 -16.78
CA HIS A 80 6.99 -5.26 -17.15
C HIS A 80 8.11 -4.78 -16.21
N PRO A 81 9.06 -3.95 -16.69
CA PRO A 81 10.15 -3.43 -15.86
C PRO A 81 9.67 -2.75 -14.58
N GLN A 82 8.56 -2.02 -14.67
CA GLN A 82 7.89 -1.42 -13.51
C GLN A 82 6.56 -2.11 -13.25
N PRO A 83 6.13 -2.30 -11.99
CA PRO A 83 4.76 -2.72 -11.67
C PRO A 83 3.76 -1.66 -12.12
N VAL A 84 2.47 -1.98 -12.09
CA VAL A 84 1.40 -0.98 -12.26
C VAL A 84 1.32 -0.13 -11.00
N HIS A 85 1.30 1.20 -11.16
CA HIS A 85 1.13 2.14 -10.05
C HIS A 85 -0.33 2.58 -9.96
N ILE A 86 -1.00 2.15 -8.91
CA ILE A 86 -2.43 2.34 -8.71
C ILE A 86 -2.66 3.41 -7.64
N VAL A 87 -3.36 4.46 -8.00
CA VAL A 87 -3.83 5.48 -7.05
C VAL A 87 -5.27 5.18 -6.68
N ILE A 88 -5.59 5.12 -5.39
CA ILE A 88 -6.97 5.03 -4.92
C ILE A 88 -7.40 6.37 -4.34
N SER A 89 -8.52 6.91 -4.83
CA SER A 89 -9.03 8.21 -4.42
C SER A 89 -10.53 8.32 -4.65
N HIS A 90 -11.28 8.68 -3.63
CA HIS A 90 -12.70 8.94 -3.78
C HIS A 90 -12.98 10.11 -4.75
N SER A 91 -12.35 11.25 -4.53
CA SER A 91 -12.58 12.48 -5.33
C SER A 91 -11.68 12.64 -6.55
N ALA A 92 -10.63 11.85 -6.65
CA ALA A 92 -9.58 11.97 -7.67
C ALA A 92 -9.00 13.40 -7.85
N ASN A 93 -9.14 14.26 -6.83
CA ASN A 93 -8.56 15.61 -6.85
C ASN A 93 -7.05 15.56 -6.69
N LEU A 94 -6.34 15.47 -7.81
CA LEU A 94 -4.90 15.39 -7.92
C LEU A 94 -4.39 16.48 -8.86
N ASN A 95 -3.24 17.07 -8.52
CA ASN A 95 -2.57 18.03 -9.42
C ASN A 95 -1.89 17.26 -10.58
N PRO A 96 -2.25 17.52 -11.85
CA PRO A 96 -1.65 16.83 -13.00
C PRO A 96 -0.19 17.18 -13.25
N ASP A 97 0.31 18.27 -12.66
CA ASP A 97 1.68 18.77 -12.89
C ASP A 97 2.73 18.11 -11.99
N ILE A 98 2.32 17.24 -11.03
CA ILE A 98 3.27 16.55 -10.15
C ILE A 98 4.12 15.54 -10.93
N LYS A 99 5.35 15.33 -10.44
CA LYS A 99 6.34 14.45 -11.06
C LYS A 99 5.82 13.02 -11.33
N PHE A 100 4.88 12.53 -10.54
CA PHE A 100 4.26 11.22 -10.74
C PHE A 100 3.78 10.99 -12.18
N PHE A 101 3.13 11.99 -12.80
CA PHE A 101 2.60 11.88 -14.16
C PHE A 101 3.67 11.92 -15.25
N GLN A 102 4.93 12.23 -14.88
CA GLN A 102 6.10 12.23 -15.77
C GLN A 102 6.98 10.99 -15.60
N GLN A 103 6.73 10.16 -14.57
CA GLN A 103 7.52 8.97 -14.30
C GLN A 103 7.18 7.85 -15.32
N PRO A 104 8.15 7.00 -15.70
CA PRO A 104 7.98 5.93 -16.69
C PRO A 104 7.27 4.70 -16.10
N VAL A 105 6.05 4.88 -15.60
CA VAL A 105 5.23 3.84 -14.98
C VAL A 105 3.84 3.82 -15.59
N ARG A 106 3.22 2.64 -15.64
CA ARG A 106 1.79 2.51 -15.95
C ARG A 106 0.97 3.01 -14.75
N ARG A 107 -0.02 3.85 -14.99
CA ARG A 107 -0.81 4.51 -13.95
C ARG A 107 -2.27 4.15 -14.07
N TRP A 108 -2.83 3.60 -13.01
CA TRP A 108 -4.27 3.35 -12.90
C TRP A 108 -4.85 4.19 -11.77
N LEU A 109 -6.11 4.60 -11.95
CA LEU A 109 -6.90 5.29 -10.94
C LEU A 109 -8.07 4.40 -10.54
N LEU A 110 -8.20 4.11 -9.25
CA LEU A 110 -9.39 3.51 -8.65
C LEU A 110 -10.18 4.62 -7.97
N THR A 111 -11.44 4.80 -8.38
CA THR A 111 -12.21 5.97 -7.92
C THR A 111 -13.71 5.71 -7.96
N THR A 112 -14.50 6.73 -7.58
CA THR A 112 -15.95 6.79 -7.74
C THR A 112 -16.32 7.37 -9.10
N SER A 113 -17.61 7.36 -9.44
CA SER A 113 -18.13 8.00 -10.66
C SER A 113 -17.80 9.49 -10.70
N GLY A 114 -17.96 10.18 -9.56
CA GLY A 114 -17.59 11.59 -9.43
C GLY A 114 -16.10 11.84 -9.61
N GLY A 115 -15.25 10.98 -9.05
CA GLY A 115 -13.81 11.08 -9.23
C GLY A 115 -13.34 10.79 -10.66
N ALA A 116 -14.00 9.84 -11.36
CA ALA A 116 -13.69 9.55 -12.76
C ALA A 116 -13.93 10.75 -13.67
N SER A 117 -15.02 11.48 -13.47
CA SER A 117 -15.37 12.67 -14.27
C SER A 117 -14.29 13.77 -14.22
N VAL A 118 -13.52 13.85 -13.12
CA VAL A 118 -12.40 14.81 -13.01
C VAL A 118 -11.31 14.55 -14.04
N TRP A 119 -11.13 13.29 -14.44
CA TRP A 119 -10.04 12.85 -15.31
C TRP A 119 -10.46 12.43 -16.73
N GLU A 120 -11.74 12.53 -17.09
CA GLU A 120 -12.26 12.13 -18.40
C GLU A 120 -11.53 12.81 -19.60
N LYS A 121 -11.07 14.05 -19.40
CA LYS A 121 -10.38 14.84 -20.44
C LYS A 121 -8.85 14.87 -20.26
N SER A 122 -8.31 14.06 -19.37
CA SER A 122 -6.89 14.05 -19.03
C SER A 122 -6.25 12.71 -19.39
N SER A 123 -5.02 12.76 -19.91
CA SER A 123 -4.21 11.57 -20.24
C SER A 123 -3.30 11.09 -19.10
N GLY A 124 -3.55 11.53 -17.87
CA GLY A 124 -2.66 11.21 -16.73
C GLY A 124 -2.68 9.75 -16.30
N PHE A 125 -3.79 9.03 -16.52
CA PHE A 125 -3.97 7.62 -16.20
C PHE A 125 -4.24 6.80 -17.46
N GLU A 126 -3.65 5.60 -17.55
CA GLU A 126 -3.92 4.63 -18.63
C GLU A 126 -5.27 3.94 -18.44
N GLN A 127 -5.68 3.77 -17.17
CA GLN A 127 -7.00 3.23 -16.83
C GLN A 127 -7.60 4.03 -15.68
N ILE A 128 -8.88 4.36 -15.82
CA ILE A 128 -9.72 4.94 -14.77
C ILE A 128 -10.82 3.93 -14.50
N LEU A 129 -10.80 3.35 -13.30
CA LEU A 129 -11.63 2.24 -12.90
C LEU A 129 -12.59 2.69 -11.79
N VAL A 130 -13.87 2.60 -12.08
CA VAL A 130 -14.93 2.99 -11.13
C VAL A 130 -15.38 1.76 -10.36
N PHE A 131 -15.17 1.79 -9.04
CA PHE A 131 -15.71 0.81 -8.11
C PHE A 131 -16.40 1.54 -6.99
N GLU A 132 -17.72 1.67 -7.07
CA GLU A 132 -18.50 2.47 -6.16
C GLU A 132 -19.61 1.63 -5.53
N THR A 133 -19.74 1.70 -4.20
CA THR A 133 -20.85 1.12 -3.46
C THR A 133 -22.11 1.96 -3.65
N PRO A 134 -23.31 1.43 -3.35
CA PRO A 134 -24.55 2.24 -3.35
C PRO A 134 -24.51 3.45 -2.41
N GLN A 135 -23.60 3.47 -1.44
CA GLN A 135 -23.39 4.60 -0.52
C GLN A 135 -22.38 5.63 -1.04
N GLY A 136 -21.85 5.44 -2.25
CA GLY A 136 -20.87 6.33 -2.86
C GLY A 136 -19.42 6.11 -2.45
N GLU A 137 -19.13 5.06 -1.66
CA GLU A 137 -17.78 4.73 -1.22
C GLU A 137 -17.08 3.80 -2.23
N ILE A 138 -15.74 3.73 -2.19
CA ILE A 138 -15.01 2.78 -3.04
C ILE A 138 -15.20 1.34 -2.54
N ASP A 139 -15.68 0.45 -3.42
CA ASP A 139 -15.84 -0.98 -3.15
C ASP A 139 -14.48 -1.71 -3.26
N ILE A 140 -13.76 -1.81 -2.13
CA ILE A 140 -12.45 -2.48 -2.07
C ILE A 140 -12.57 -3.98 -2.41
N LEU A 141 -13.68 -4.63 -2.08
CA LEU A 141 -13.88 -6.04 -2.41
C LEU A 141 -14.01 -6.26 -3.93
N ALA A 142 -14.73 -5.37 -4.60
CA ALA A 142 -14.81 -5.38 -6.06
C ALA A 142 -13.45 -5.06 -6.71
N VAL A 143 -12.69 -4.09 -6.12
CA VAL A 143 -11.33 -3.77 -6.56
C VAL A 143 -10.43 -5.00 -6.54
N VAL A 144 -10.30 -5.71 -5.41
CA VAL A 144 -9.37 -6.84 -5.33
C VAL A 144 -9.78 -8.02 -6.22
N LYS A 145 -11.09 -8.24 -6.43
CA LYS A 145 -11.60 -9.22 -7.40
C LYS A 145 -11.21 -8.85 -8.83
N TYR A 146 -11.38 -7.59 -9.20
CA TYR A 146 -10.99 -7.09 -10.52
C TYR A 146 -9.47 -7.24 -10.73
N LEU A 147 -8.64 -6.82 -9.78
CA LEU A 147 -7.19 -6.94 -9.87
C LEU A 147 -6.77 -8.40 -10.13
N ALA A 148 -7.37 -9.36 -9.43
CA ALA A 148 -7.13 -10.79 -9.68
C ALA A 148 -7.58 -11.25 -11.06
N SER A 149 -8.66 -10.66 -11.62
CA SER A 149 -9.18 -11.01 -12.94
C SER A 149 -8.29 -10.53 -14.09
N VAL A 150 -7.49 -9.48 -13.84
CA VAL A 150 -6.49 -8.93 -14.77
C VAL A 150 -5.06 -9.37 -14.44
N GLU A 151 -4.94 -10.52 -13.78
CA GLU A 151 -3.67 -11.21 -13.50
C GLU A 151 -2.72 -10.45 -12.54
N ILE A 152 -3.22 -9.47 -11.77
CA ILE A 152 -2.49 -8.93 -10.62
C ILE A 152 -2.58 -9.96 -9.50
N SER A 153 -1.52 -10.71 -9.28
CA SER A 153 -1.44 -11.78 -8.27
C SER A 153 -0.76 -11.33 -6.98
N ARG A 154 0.10 -10.31 -7.06
CA ARG A 154 0.83 -9.71 -5.94
C ARG A 154 0.63 -8.21 -5.92
N LEU A 155 0.13 -7.69 -4.80
CA LEU A 155 -0.17 -6.28 -4.58
C LEU A 155 0.62 -5.74 -3.39
N ALA A 156 1.38 -4.66 -3.56
CA ALA A 156 1.99 -3.94 -2.46
C ALA A 156 1.17 -2.70 -2.11
N ILE A 157 0.86 -2.48 -0.83
CA ILE A 157 0.24 -1.25 -0.33
C ILE A 157 1.34 -0.37 0.29
N LEU A 158 1.56 0.80 -0.30
CA LEU A 158 2.60 1.76 0.12
C LEU A 158 2.05 2.90 1.01
N GLY A 159 0.86 2.73 1.55
CA GLY A 159 0.23 3.70 2.44
C GLY A 159 -0.91 4.49 1.77
N GLY A 160 -1.63 5.43 2.43
CA GLY A 160 -1.49 5.83 3.83
C GLY A 160 -2.27 4.95 4.80
N GLY A 161 -2.14 5.25 6.07
CA GLY A 161 -2.72 4.46 7.16
C GLY A 161 -4.24 4.23 7.07
N GLN A 162 -4.99 5.15 6.47
CA GLN A 162 -6.43 4.97 6.23
C GLN A 162 -6.71 3.81 5.26
N LEU A 163 -5.91 3.71 4.19
CA LEU A 163 -6.02 2.63 3.21
C LEU A 163 -5.65 1.29 3.85
N VAL A 164 -4.57 1.24 4.60
CA VAL A 164 -4.13 0.03 5.34
C VAL A 164 -5.24 -0.43 6.29
N ALA A 165 -5.84 0.48 7.06
CA ALA A 165 -6.94 0.16 7.96
C ALA A 165 -8.14 -0.44 7.21
N SER A 166 -8.53 0.14 6.05
CA SER A 166 -9.64 -0.38 5.25
C SER A 166 -9.40 -1.81 4.76
N PHE A 167 -8.18 -2.14 4.36
CA PHE A 167 -7.83 -3.49 3.94
C PHE A 167 -7.76 -4.48 5.12
N LEU A 168 -7.26 -4.06 6.29
CA LEU A 168 -7.26 -4.88 7.51
C LEU A 168 -8.68 -5.17 8.01
N GLU A 169 -9.57 -4.18 7.99
CA GLU A 169 -10.98 -4.35 8.38
C GLU A 169 -11.68 -5.44 7.55
N LEU A 170 -11.30 -5.55 6.26
CA LEU A 170 -11.84 -6.51 5.30
C LEU A 170 -11.06 -7.84 5.24
N ASP A 171 -10.05 -8.04 6.11
CA ASP A 171 -9.21 -9.25 6.15
C ASP A 171 -8.48 -9.51 4.80
N LEU A 172 -7.95 -8.44 4.18
CA LEU A 172 -7.35 -8.45 2.84
C LEU A 172 -5.83 -8.29 2.82
N ILE A 173 -5.16 -8.26 3.98
CA ILE A 173 -3.71 -8.14 4.08
C ILE A 173 -3.13 -9.48 4.52
N ASP A 174 -2.14 -9.97 3.77
CA ASP A 174 -1.44 -11.23 4.06
C ASP A 174 -0.13 -10.99 4.82
N GLU A 175 0.61 -9.95 4.45
CA GLU A 175 1.92 -9.65 5.03
C GLU A 175 2.11 -8.16 5.28
N ILE A 176 2.97 -7.86 6.25
CA ILE A 176 3.33 -6.48 6.60
C ILE A 176 4.85 -6.40 6.78
N TRP A 177 5.49 -5.52 6.01
CA TRP A 177 6.83 -5.05 6.25
C TRP A 177 6.79 -3.69 6.94
N LEU A 178 7.48 -3.58 8.08
CA LEU A 178 7.65 -2.33 8.83
C LEU A 178 9.13 -2.05 9.02
N THR A 179 9.59 -0.89 8.52
CA THR A 179 10.90 -0.35 8.86
C THR A 179 10.74 0.59 10.05
N ILE A 180 11.38 0.29 11.17
CA ILE A 180 11.45 1.20 12.33
C ILE A 180 12.69 2.07 12.18
N CYS A 181 12.47 3.36 11.94
CA CYS A 181 13.53 4.35 11.77
C CYS A 181 13.91 4.97 13.13
N PRO A 182 15.19 5.36 13.33
CA PRO A 182 15.73 5.78 14.61
C PRO A 182 15.42 7.25 14.95
N LEU A 183 14.13 7.62 14.98
CA LEU A 183 13.66 8.95 15.36
C LEU A 183 12.34 8.87 16.10
N ILE A 184 11.98 9.94 16.79
CA ILE A 184 10.69 10.13 17.46
C ILE A 184 10.02 11.37 16.86
N LEU A 185 8.79 11.23 16.41
CA LEU A 185 7.99 12.32 15.86
C LEU A 185 6.98 12.87 16.87
N GLY A 186 6.39 12.00 17.69
CA GLY A 186 5.35 12.39 18.63
C GLY A 186 4.05 12.85 17.97
N GLY A 187 3.23 13.58 18.73
CA GLY A 187 1.98 14.17 18.25
C GLY A 187 0.80 13.18 18.19
N ASN A 188 -0.31 13.56 18.80
CA ASN A 188 -1.54 12.76 18.84
C ASN A 188 -2.27 12.74 17.50
N THR A 189 -2.05 13.73 16.62
CA THR A 189 -2.65 13.85 15.28
C THR A 189 -1.73 13.33 14.16
N ALA A 190 -0.47 13.05 14.47
CA ALA A 190 0.48 12.47 13.51
C ALA A 190 0.00 11.07 13.10
N PRO A 191 -0.03 10.76 11.78
CA PRO A 191 -0.60 9.51 11.29
C PRO A 191 0.25 8.31 11.69
N SER A 192 -0.44 7.19 11.96
CA SER A 192 0.15 5.87 12.22
C SER A 192 0.02 4.93 11.01
N PRO A 193 0.74 3.79 11.01
CA PRO A 193 0.63 2.77 9.96
C PRO A 193 -0.81 2.28 9.71
N VAL A 194 -1.63 2.23 10.76
CA VAL A 194 -3.05 1.87 10.69
C VAL A 194 -3.87 3.05 11.22
N GLY A 195 -4.66 3.64 10.35
CA GLY A 195 -5.52 4.80 10.63
C GLY A 195 -6.94 4.41 11.05
N ARG A 196 -7.92 5.31 10.77
CA ARG A 196 -9.35 5.16 11.09
C ARG A 196 -9.59 5.00 12.60
N LYS A 197 -10.69 4.32 12.97
CA LYS A 197 -11.07 4.10 14.37
C LYS A 197 -10.18 3.05 15.07
N GLY A 198 -9.54 2.18 14.29
CA GLY A 198 -8.79 1.04 14.82
C GLY A 198 -9.69 -0.11 15.31
N PHE A 199 -9.10 -1.06 15.99
CA PHE A 199 -9.75 -2.29 16.44
C PHE A 199 -9.85 -2.33 17.97
N LEU A 200 -10.90 -2.95 18.48
CA LEU A 200 -10.90 -3.40 19.87
C LEU A 200 -9.84 -4.49 20.03
N SER A 201 -9.17 -4.55 21.17
CA SER A 201 -8.07 -5.49 21.42
C SER A 201 -8.47 -6.95 21.12
N ALA A 202 -9.69 -7.36 21.50
CA ALA A 202 -10.21 -8.71 21.26
C ALA A 202 -10.51 -9.01 19.77
N LEU A 203 -10.57 -7.99 18.90
CA LEU A 203 -10.88 -8.09 17.47
C LEU A 203 -9.71 -7.66 16.58
N ALA A 204 -8.59 -7.29 17.18
CA ALA A 204 -7.41 -6.88 16.45
C ALA A 204 -6.81 -8.05 15.64
N PRO A 205 -6.40 -7.83 14.38
CA PRO A 205 -5.69 -8.85 13.62
C PRO A 205 -4.43 -9.31 14.36
N GLY A 206 -4.25 -10.63 14.47
CA GLY A 206 -3.02 -11.21 15.02
C GLY A 206 -1.90 -11.16 14.00
N LEU A 207 -0.67 -11.08 14.47
CA LEU A 207 0.52 -11.08 13.64
C LEU A 207 1.45 -12.24 14.04
N GLN A 208 2.04 -12.90 13.04
CA GLN A 208 3.12 -13.87 13.22
C GLN A 208 4.41 -13.25 12.73
N LEU A 209 5.41 -13.12 13.59
CA LEU A 209 6.73 -12.66 13.18
C LEU A 209 7.38 -13.71 12.25
N LEU A 210 7.70 -13.29 11.02
CA LEU A 210 8.34 -14.13 10.01
C LEU A 210 9.85 -13.85 9.95
N GLU A 211 10.24 -12.57 10.00
CA GLU A 211 11.63 -12.15 9.95
C GLU A 211 11.85 -10.87 10.75
N VAL A 212 13.03 -10.75 11.33
CA VAL A 212 13.55 -9.50 11.89
C VAL A 212 15.00 -9.35 11.49
N SER A 213 15.36 -8.18 10.98
CA SER A 213 16.72 -7.84 10.67
C SER A 213 17.05 -6.40 11.07
N THR A 214 18.31 -6.11 11.27
CA THR A 214 18.81 -4.78 11.58
C THR A 214 19.87 -4.37 10.58
N VAL A 215 19.78 -3.16 10.06
CA VAL A 215 20.78 -2.57 9.20
C VAL A 215 21.09 -1.18 9.74
N GLU A 216 22.33 -0.98 10.18
CA GLU A 216 22.75 0.23 10.90
C GLU A 216 21.87 0.50 12.13
N GLN A 217 21.04 1.54 12.10
CA GLN A 217 20.16 1.94 13.20
C GLN A 217 18.68 1.63 12.92
N GLU A 218 18.37 0.99 11.78
CA GLU A 218 17.01 0.65 11.40
C GLU A 218 16.70 -0.82 11.69
N VAL A 219 15.43 -1.10 12.06
CA VAL A 219 14.91 -2.45 12.27
C VAL A 219 13.88 -2.75 11.20
N PHE A 220 14.05 -3.84 10.49
CA PHE A 220 13.11 -4.34 9.49
C PHE A 220 12.34 -5.51 10.08
N LEU A 221 11.03 -5.39 10.15
CA LEU A 221 10.12 -6.40 10.68
C LEU A 221 9.23 -6.91 9.54
N HIS A 222 9.18 -8.23 9.39
CA HIS A 222 8.27 -8.93 8.49
C HIS A 222 7.27 -9.75 9.28
N TYR A 223 5.99 -9.47 9.07
CA TYR A 223 4.90 -10.19 9.73
C TYR A 223 3.97 -10.81 8.70
N GLY A 224 3.51 -12.03 8.96
CA GLY A 224 2.28 -12.60 8.40
C GLY A 224 1.07 -12.17 9.21
N VAL A 225 -0.02 -11.84 8.54
CA VAL A 225 -1.30 -11.51 9.19
C VAL A 225 -2.09 -12.80 9.40
N ILE A 226 -2.53 -13.05 10.63
CA ILE A 226 -3.36 -14.22 10.96
C ILE A 226 -4.80 -13.89 10.58
N HIS A 227 -5.29 -14.55 9.54
CA HIS A 227 -6.66 -14.34 9.06
C HIS A 227 -7.73 -14.87 10.03
N LYS A 228 -8.89 -14.21 10.04
CA LYS A 228 -10.02 -14.58 10.91
C LYS A 228 -10.47 -16.04 10.75
N SER A 229 -10.33 -16.60 9.56
CA SER A 229 -10.62 -18.01 9.29
C SER A 229 -9.71 -18.98 10.05
N GLU A 230 -8.46 -18.62 10.31
CA GLU A 230 -7.49 -19.44 11.03
C GLU A 230 -7.72 -19.38 12.55
N LEU A 231 -8.16 -18.22 13.06
CA LEU A 231 -8.49 -18.06 14.49
C LEU A 231 -9.69 -18.92 14.90
N ASN A 232 -10.70 -19.06 14.03
CA ASN A 232 -11.88 -19.90 14.28
C ASN A 232 -11.56 -21.39 14.29
N LEU A 233 -10.54 -21.84 13.55
CA LEU A 233 -10.08 -23.23 13.57
C LEU A 233 -9.34 -23.57 14.86
N LYS A 234 -8.55 -22.65 15.41
CA LYS A 234 -7.83 -22.86 16.67
C LYS A 234 -8.74 -22.85 17.90
N SER A 235 -9.84 -22.10 17.87
CA SER A 235 -10.84 -22.07 18.98
C SER A 235 -11.77 -23.29 19.04
N GLN A 236 -11.77 -24.14 18.01
CA GLN A 236 -12.55 -25.40 18.00
C GLN A 236 -11.75 -26.64 18.46
N ILE A 237 -10.44 -26.44 18.75
CA ILE A 237 -9.51 -27.52 19.11
C ILE A 237 -9.19 -27.52 20.64
N PHE A 238 -9.76 -26.53 21.38
CA PHE A 238 -9.62 -26.46 22.85
C PHE A 238 -11.02 -26.48 23.51
#